data_1cba4afa47865e8ce5ab1b9b4a32536e
#
_entry.id   1cba4afa47865e8ce5ab1b9b4a32536e
#
_cell.length_a   1.000
_cell.length_b   1.000
_cell.length_c   1.000
_cell.angle_alpha   90.00
_cell.angle_beta   90.00
_cell.angle_gamma   90.00
#
_symmetry.space_group_name_H-M   'P 1'
#
loop_
_entity.id
_entity.type
_entity.pdbx_description
1 polymer ?
#
loop_
_entity_poly.entity_id
_entity_poly.type
_entity_poly.pdbx_seq_one_letter_code
_entity_poly.pdbx_strand_id
1 'polypeptide(L)'
;MKKQIKNILGLLLTLCFAYTNAQERILNFDTKIKVEQSGIIKVLENITIKAERVQFLHGLLRTLPLTRKDNYGNNINVGYTIDYIKKDGIEEKYFTKESDGNWKIYIGNKDIDLATGVYVYQIAYSVPYQIGYFDDYDEIYWNVTGNEWQIPINKVSCELLLPKDSDAFLNIHSYTGYKGAKASEGSEKLNDHKTRAYFYANNLKSNQGLTVAASFPKGVVSPASALQKTASIYSKIKGTLWLTLFAIGMFIFYFLQWQKNGKDPKKKTIIAQFRPPFNWSPAIVGYVYNKGVNDKVYMASMVNTAIKGAIKLTSTVEKSLFTTKKLYEIVVLNTEVPHLSEEEKALFKPIAKKKKLLVSRTYYDVFAKAYTGWITSVTNQININSYYTSNTRKKIIGFLVLVNMGLFFVLLSNSSGYINYGFFIMLIIGSSATTYWLSKKTEKIGMQILRAVLCFFVVIPTIFTYFASLFFKSWIEIAVQGFIFIAYIIYCINLGKYTIKGSEAIEKLEGFKLYLETAEKNKMNMLNPPELTPELFEELLPYAIALNVDVVWGKQFETLLETAKYNPEWYSGDDSYKTPERFISNLGDAVGASRVDPTPSRSSSSDGSSGSWNSGSSGGGSSGGG
;
A
#
# COMPACT_ATOMS: atom_id res chain seq x y z
N MET A 1 38.78 -37.52 -66.26
CA MET A 1 38.40 -37.21 -64.90
C MET A 1 37.83 -35.77 -64.68
N LYS A 2 38.53 -34.69 -65.05
CA LYS A 2 38.02 -33.28 -64.81
C LYS A 2 36.68 -32.96 -65.48
N LYS A 3 36.39 -33.57 -66.70
CA LYS A 3 35.12 -33.31 -67.38
C LYS A 3 33.94 -34.06 -66.79
N GLN A 4 34.16 -35.24 -66.20
CA GLN A 4 33.12 -36.00 -65.48
C GLN A 4 32.76 -35.33 -64.10
N ILE A 5 33.77 -34.77 -63.40
CA ILE A 5 33.55 -34.05 -62.14
C ILE A 5 32.72 -32.75 -62.34
N LYS A 6 32.98 -32.03 -63.46
CA LYS A 6 32.15 -30.85 -63.81
C LYS A 6 30.71 -31.25 -64.16
N ASN A 7 30.48 -32.36 -64.82
CA ASN A 7 29.12 -32.82 -65.10
C ASN A 7 28.38 -33.31 -63.86
N ILE A 8 29.07 -33.98 -62.94
CA ILE A 8 28.48 -34.39 -61.62
C ILE A 8 28.23 -33.19 -60.75
N LEU A 9 29.13 -32.20 -60.74
CA LEU A 9 28.92 -30.95 -59.97
C LEU A 9 27.78 -30.11 -60.56
N GLY A 10 27.64 -30.07 -61.88
CA GLY A 10 26.50 -29.45 -62.57
C GLY A 10 25.18 -30.16 -62.30
N LEU A 11 25.17 -31.50 -62.25
CA LEU A 11 23.98 -32.27 -61.89
C LEU A 11 23.59 -32.09 -60.37
N LEU A 12 24.58 -32.01 -59.48
CA LEU A 12 24.39 -31.73 -58.09
C LEU A 12 23.88 -30.29 -57.86
N LEU A 13 24.39 -29.32 -58.63
CA LEU A 13 23.88 -27.91 -58.54
C LEU A 13 22.45 -27.83 -59.09
N THR A 14 22.09 -28.53 -60.14
CA THR A 14 20.69 -28.54 -60.63
C THR A 14 19.74 -29.28 -59.71
N LEU A 15 20.20 -30.35 -59.03
CA LEU A 15 19.40 -30.99 -57.96
C LEU A 15 19.20 -30.11 -56.72
N CYS A 16 20.16 -29.26 -56.37
CA CYS A 16 19.99 -28.27 -55.26
C CYS A 16 18.96 -27.17 -55.58
N PHE A 17 18.74 -26.82 -56.82
CA PHE A 17 17.72 -25.87 -57.26
C PHE A 17 16.30 -26.44 -57.36
N ALA A 18 16.14 -27.77 -57.31
CA ALA A 18 14.84 -28.43 -57.44
C ALA A 18 14.06 -28.52 -56.08
N TYR A 19 14.66 -28.17 -54.95
CA TYR A 19 13.92 -28.01 -53.70
C TYR A 19 13.26 -26.62 -53.61
N THR A 20 12.37 -26.30 -54.55
CA THR A 20 11.36 -25.28 -54.31
C THR A 20 10.39 -25.86 -53.27
N ASN A 21 10.69 -25.66 -51.98
CA ASN A 21 9.73 -25.95 -50.96
C ASN A 21 8.46 -25.19 -51.29
N ALA A 22 7.42 -25.90 -51.68
CA ALA A 22 6.09 -25.33 -51.87
C ALA A 22 5.63 -24.84 -50.50
N GLN A 23 5.81 -23.55 -50.24
CA GLN A 23 5.51 -22.95 -48.94
C GLN A 23 3.98 -22.86 -48.78
N GLU A 24 3.48 -23.39 -47.65
CA GLU A 24 2.09 -23.19 -47.26
C GLU A 24 1.74 -21.70 -47.18
N ARG A 25 0.60 -21.34 -47.68
CA ARG A 25 0.13 -19.97 -47.71
C ARG A 25 -1.37 -19.87 -47.84
N ILE A 26 -1.92 -18.73 -47.44
CA ILE A 26 -3.27 -18.33 -47.81
C ILE A 26 -3.18 -17.63 -49.16
N LEU A 27 -3.83 -18.22 -50.16
CA LEU A 27 -3.84 -17.67 -51.54
C LEU A 27 -4.75 -16.44 -51.62
N ASN A 28 -5.97 -16.57 -51.12
CA ASN A 28 -6.96 -15.48 -51.02
C ASN A 28 -7.64 -15.50 -49.66
N PHE A 29 -7.88 -14.33 -49.11
CA PHE A 29 -8.70 -14.10 -47.92
C PHE A 29 -9.75 -13.06 -48.29
N ASP A 30 -10.93 -13.51 -48.69
CA ASP A 30 -12.00 -12.65 -49.16
C ASP A 30 -13.07 -12.54 -48.08
N THR A 31 -13.35 -11.34 -47.60
CA THR A 31 -14.32 -11.10 -46.52
C THR A 31 -15.44 -10.19 -46.99
N LYS A 32 -16.67 -10.56 -46.69
CA LYS A 32 -17.84 -9.72 -46.90
C LYS A 32 -18.51 -9.40 -45.55
N ILE A 33 -18.58 -8.14 -45.23
CA ILE A 33 -19.18 -7.65 -43.99
C ILE A 33 -20.44 -6.88 -44.33
N LYS A 34 -21.58 -7.31 -43.80
CA LYS A 34 -22.85 -6.62 -43.93
C LYS A 34 -23.26 -6.06 -42.56
N VAL A 35 -23.40 -4.75 -42.48
CA VAL A 35 -23.97 -4.07 -41.32
C VAL A 35 -25.49 -4.15 -41.42
N GLU A 36 -26.14 -4.62 -40.37
CA GLU A 36 -27.60 -4.61 -40.27
C GLU A 36 -28.09 -3.37 -39.50
N GLN A 37 -29.31 -2.95 -39.75
CA GLN A 37 -29.91 -1.78 -39.05
C GLN A 37 -29.95 -1.97 -37.53
N SER A 38 -29.98 -3.22 -37.04
CA SER A 38 -29.89 -3.57 -35.61
C SER A 38 -28.51 -3.29 -35.01
N GLY A 39 -27.48 -2.99 -35.81
CA GLY A 39 -26.08 -2.89 -35.39
C GLY A 39 -25.37 -4.24 -35.28
N ILE A 40 -26.02 -5.35 -35.59
CA ILE A 40 -25.39 -6.66 -35.78
C ILE A 40 -24.64 -6.65 -37.10
N ILE A 41 -23.44 -7.19 -37.14
CA ILE A 41 -22.71 -7.41 -38.39
C ILE A 41 -22.75 -8.89 -38.77
N LYS A 42 -22.99 -9.14 -40.07
CA LYS A 42 -22.87 -10.48 -40.66
C LYS A 42 -21.59 -10.55 -41.47
N VAL A 43 -20.77 -11.55 -41.18
CA VAL A 43 -19.46 -11.74 -41.80
C VAL A 43 -19.44 -13.06 -42.54
N LEU A 44 -18.98 -13.01 -43.78
CA LEU A 44 -18.67 -14.19 -44.60
C LEU A 44 -17.20 -14.11 -44.97
N GLU A 45 -16.41 -15.05 -44.51
CA GLU A 45 -15.01 -15.22 -44.88
C GLU A 45 -14.87 -16.39 -45.89
N ASN A 46 -14.23 -16.16 -47.05
CA ASN A 46 -13.81 -17.19 -47.99
C ASN A 46 -12.29 -17.22 -47.96
N ILE A 47 -11.73 -18.26 -47.37
CA ILE A 47 -10.27 -18.43 -47.17
C ILE A 47 -9.78 -19.55 -48.08
N THR A 48 -9.03 -19.20 -49.10
CA THR A 48 -8.39 -20.18 -49.99
C THR A 48 -6.99 -20.46 -49.52
N ILE A 49 -6.71 -21.68 -49.12
CA ILE A 49 -5.40 -22.12 -48.62
C ILE A 49 -4.71 -23.07 -49.59
N LYS A 50 -3.37 -23.04 -49.60
CA LYS A 50 -2.53 -24.07 -50.14
C LYS A 50 -1.95 -24.88 -48.98
N ALA A 51 -2.40 -26.10 -48.81
CA ALA A 51 -1.96 -27.02 -47.76
C ALA A 51 -0.82 -27.91 -48.27
N GLU A 52 0.26 -27.99 -47.50
CA GLU A 52 1.42 -28.85 -47.74
C GLU A 52 1.74 -29.73 -46.53
N ARG A 53 0.76 -29.89 -45.59
CA ARG A 53 0.84 -30.73 -44.39
C ARG A 53 1.91 -30.27 -43.38
N VAL A 54 2.14 -28.97 -43.27
CA VAL A 54 3.05 -28.38 -42.27
C VAL A 54 2.27 -27.74 -41.16
N GLN A 55 1.45 -26.73 -41.45
CA GLN A 55 0.56 -26.06 -40.48
C GLN A 55 -0.92 -26.43 -40.67
N PHE A 56 -1.33 -26.67 -41.94
CA PHE A 56 -2.66 -27.17 -42.25
C PHE A 56 -2.68 -28.72 -42.25
N LEU A 57 -2.46 -29.30 -41.04
CA LEU A 57 -2.42 -30.77 -40.89
C LEU A 57 -3.81 -31.40 -40.94
N HIS A 58 -4.77 -30.83 -40.20
CA HIS A 58 -6.10 -31.40 -40.01
C HIS A 58 -7.23 -30.47 -40.46
N GLY A 59 -6.87 -29.27 -40.96
CA GLY A 59 -7.80 -28.24 -41.39
C GLY A 59 -7.36 -26.83 -41.07
N LEU A 60 -8.31 -25.94 -40.76
CA LEU A 60 -8.08 -24.51 -40.55
C LEU A 60 -8.39 -24.13 -39.10
N LEU A 61 -7.51 -23.32 -38.49
CA LEU A 61 -7.77 -22.66 -37.21
C LEU A 61 -8.05 -21.17 -37.46
N ARG A 62 -9.25 -20.73 -37.09
CA ARG A 62 -9.62 -19.30 -37.11
C ARG A 62 -9.75 -18.76 -35.67
N THR A 63 -9.02 -17.70 -35.36
CA THR A 63 -9.03 -17.07 -34.04
C THR A 63 -9.68 -15.70 -34.12
N LEU A 64 -10.65 -15.43 -33.27
CA LEU A 64 -11.39 -14.18 -33.19
C LEU A 64 -11.36 -13.64 -31.75
N PRO A 65 -11.19 -12.32 -31.52
CA PRO A 65 -11.12 -11.75 -30.17
C PRO A 65 -12.49 -11.75 -29.49
N LEU A 66 -12.58 -12.21 -28.24
CA LEU A 66 -13.81 -12.15 -27.44
C LEU A 66 -14.10 -10.75 -26.86
N THR A 67 -13.15 -9.85 -26.95
CA THR A 67 -13.31 -8.48 -26.46
C THR A 67 -12.82 -7.48 -27.48
N ARG A 68 -13.49 -6.34 -27.56
CA ARG A 68 -13.00 -5.16 -28.24
C ARG A 68 -12.95 -3.96 -27.28
N LYS A 69 -12.19 -2.95 -27.63
CA LYS A 69 -12.26 -1.68 -26.92
C LYS A 69 -13.31 -0.78 -27.53
N ASP A 70 -14.11 -0.11 -26.67
CA ASP A 70 -14.96 0.98 -27.10
C ASP A 70 -14.14 2.27 -27.30
N ASN A 71 -14.80 3.34 -27.73
CA ASN A 71 -14.22 4.68 -27.90
C ASN A 71 -13.71 5.31 -26.58
N TYR A 72 -14.05 4.74 -25.42
CA TYR A 72 -13.58 5.16 -24.09
C TYR A 72 -12.46 4.27 -23.55
N GLY A 73 -12.02 3.25 -24.33
CA GLY A 73 -10.99 2.31 -23.92
C GLY A 73 -11.47 1.15 -23.03
N ASN A 74 -12.79 1.01 -22.79
CA ASN A 74 -13.34 -0.10 -22.03
C ASN A 74 -13.41 -1.37 -22.88
N ASN A 75 -13.21 -2.53 -22.24
CA ASN A 75 -13.42 -3.82 -22.89
C ASN A 75 -14.93 -4.13 -22.99
N ILE A 76 -15.41 -4.34 -24.19
CA ILE A 76 -16.74 -4.85 -24.49
C ILE A 76 -16.62 -6.30 -24.88
N ASN A 77 -17.34 -7.17 -24.21
CA ASN A 77 -17.43 -8.57 -24.61
C ASN A 77 -18.29 -8.68 -25.87
N VAL A 78 -17.75 -9.33 -26.88
CA VAL A 78 -18.45 -9.66 -28.13
C VAL A 78 -18.71 -11.16 -28.19
N GLY A 79 -19.90 -11.51 -28.61
CA GLY A 79 -20.27 -12.89 -28.87
C GLY A 79 -20.21 -13.18 -30.37
N TYR A 80 -20.08 -14.43 -30.73
CA TYR A 80 -20.12 -14.90 -32.11
C TYR A 80 -21.16 -16.00 -32.24
N THR A 81 -21.92 -15.96 -33.31
CA THR A 81 -22.86 -17.04 -33.68
C THR A 81 -22.47 -17.53 -35.06
N ILE A 82 -22.08 -18.80 -35.17
CA ILE A 82 -21.78 -19.42 -36.46
C ILE A 82 -23.09 -19.73 -37.18
N ASP A 83 -23.22 -19.24 -38.40
CA ASP A 83 -24.34 -19.56 -39.29
C ASP A 83 -24.07 -20.86 -40.05
N TYR A 84 -22.90 -20.99 -40.65
CA TYR A 84 -22.39 -22.24 -41.27
C TYR A 84 -20.88 -22.20 -41.49
N ILE A 85 -20.29 -23.39 -41.62
CA ILE A 85 -18.89 -23.55 -42.06
C ILE A 85 -18.86 -24.60 -43.15
N LYS A 86 -18.21 -24.28 -44.29
CA LYS A 86 -18.04 -25.19 -45.44
C LYS A 86 -16.59 -25.28 -45.88
N LYS A 87 -16.20 -26.43 -46.41
CA LYS A 87 -14.96 -26.66 -47.12
C LYS A 87 -15.32 -27.14 -48.53
N ASP A 88 -14.82 -26.44 -49.56
CA ASP A 88 -15.13 -26.70 -50.97
C ASP A 88 -16.64 -26.83 -51.28
N GLY A 89 -17.43 -25.98 -50.60
CA GLY A 89 -18.91 -25.93 -50.74
C GLY A 89 -19.69 -26.94 -49.91
N ILE A 90 -19.05 -27.90 -49.26
CA ILE A 90 -19.65 -28.95 -48.43
C ILE A 90 -19.53 -28.56 -46.95
N GLU A 91 -20.54 -28.81 -46.13
CA GLU A 91 -20.49 -28.55 -44.68
C GLU A 91 -19.31 -29.31 -44.04
N GLU A 92 -18.51 -28.59 -43.25
CA GLU A 92 -17.32 -29.16 -42.61
C GLU A 92 -17.53 -29.20 -41.09
N LYS A 93 -16.98 -30.25 -40.46
CA LYS A 93 -17.00 -30.41 -39.01
C LYS A 93 -16.11 -29.35 -38.36
N TYR A 94 -16.57 -28.83 -37.23
CA TYR A 94 -15.80 -27.89 -36.45
C TYR A 94 -16.14 -28.04 -34.94
N PHE A 95 -15.24 -27.50 -34.09
CA PHE A 95 -15.51 -27.25 -32.69
C PHE A 95 -14.91 -25.92 -32.28
N THR A 96 -15.43 -25.35 -31.20
CA THR A 96 -14.97 -24.06 -30.72
C THR A 96 -14.41 -24.16 -29.30
N LYS A 97 -13.43 -23.31 -28.99
CA LYS A 97 -12.83 -23.21 -27.66
C LYS A 97 -12.50 -21.76 -27.35
N GLU A 98 -12.83 -21.32 -26.14
CA GLU A 98 -12.38 -20.02 -25.61
C GLU A 98 -11.07 -20.20 -24.88
N SER A 99 -10.04 -19.41 -25.26
CA SER A 99 -8.72 -19.45 -24.65
C SER A 99 -8.01 -18.10 -24.87
N ASP A 100 -7.34 -17.60 -23.86
CA ASP A 100 -6.50 -16.40 -23.91
C ASP A 100 -7.24 -15.13 -24.40
N GLY A 101 -8.53 -15.00 -24.05
CA GLY A 101 -9.39 -13.89 -24.49
C GLY A 101 -9.82 -13.95 -25.94
N ASN A 102 -9.60 -15.10 -26.61
CA ASN A 102 -9.96 -15.37 -27.99
C ASN A 102 -10.93 -16.53 -28.10
N TRP A 103 -11.77 -16.48 -29.13
CA TRP A 103 -12.59 -17.57 -29.58
C TRP A 103 -11.91 -18.27 -30.75
N LYS A 104 -11.54 -19.53 -30.55
CA LYS A 104 -10.83 -20.37 -31.51
C LYS A 104 -11.79 -21.32 -32.16
N ILE A 105 -11.88 -21.31 -33.48
CA ILE A 105 -12.68 -22.19 -34.33
C ILE A 105 -11.75 -23.17 -35.01
N TYR A 106 -11.81 -24.43 -34.62
CA TYR A 106 -11.05 -25.53 -35.22
C TYR A 106 -11.93 -26.19 -36.27
N ILE A 107 -11.59 -26.04 -37.54
CA ILE A 107 -12.37 -26.50 -38.71
C ILE A 107 -11.68 -27.69 -39.33
N GLY A 108 -12.33 -28.83 -39.37
CA GLY A 108 -11.79 -30.10 -39.85
C GLY A 108 -11.91 -31.23 -38.83
N ASN A 109 -11.20 -32.31 -39.04
CA ASN A 109 -11.20 -33.49 -38.16
C ASN A 109 -9.77 -33.80 -37.69
N LYS A 110 -9.56 -33.79 -36.37
CA LYS A 110 -8.24 -34.09 -35.77
C LYS A 110 -7.67 -35.46 -36.09
N ASP A 111 -8.52 -36.40 -36.49
CA ASP A 111 -8.14 -37.79 -36.80
C ASP A 111 -7.92 -38.04 -38.31
N ILE A 112 -8.09 -36.99 -39.13
CA ILE A 112 -7.94 -37.06 -40.58
C ILE A 112 -6.95 -36.00 -41.05
N ASP A 113 -5.86 -36.44 -41.65
CA ASP A 113 -4.89 -35.55 -42.27
C ASP A 113 -5.47 -34.93 -43.54
N LEU A 114 -5.28 -33.62 -43.67
CA LEU A 114 -5.60 -32.90 -44.90
C LEU A 114 -4.56 -33.24 -45.98
N ALA A 115 -4.99 -33.73 -47.13
CA ALA A 115 -4.08 -33.98 -48.23
C ALA A 115 -3.46 -32.69 -48.76
N THR A 116 -2.28 -32.79 -49.39
CA THR A 116 -1.68 -31.65 -50.10
C THR A 116 -2.60 -31.17 -51.19
N GLY A 117 -2.90 -29.87 -51.25
CA GLY A 117 -3.84 -29.35 -52.23
C GLY A 117 -4.30 -27.92 -51.94
N VAL A 118 -5.23 -27.44 -52.73
CA VAL A 118 -5.88 -26.13 -52.54
C VAL A 118 -7.30 -26.34 -52.07
N TYR A 119 -7.67 -25.68 -51.00
CA TYR A 119 -8.97 -25.79 -50.34
C TYR A 119 -9.59 -24.42 -50.11
N VAL A 120 -10.92 -24.33 -50.22
CA VAL A 120 -11.69 -23.11 -49.95
C VAL A 120 -12.54 -23.31 -48.70
N TYR A 121 -12.23 -22.59 -47.62
CA TYR A 121 -13.03 -22.56 -46.42
C TYR A 121 -13.97 -21.37 -46.45
N GLN A 122 -15.25 -21.60 -46.22
CA GLN A 122 -16.27 -20.55 -46.03
C GLN A 122 -16.75 -20.56 -44.59
N ILE A 123 -16.63 -19.42 -43.92
CA ILE A 123 -17.03 -19.25 -42.52
C ILE A 123 -18.03 -18.10 -42.47
N ALA A 124 -19.29 -18.42 -42.17
CA ALA A 124 -20.34 -17.42 -42.01
C ALA A 124 -20.71 -17.29 -40.53
N TYR A 125 -20.71 -16.08 -40.03
CA TYR A 125 -21.04 -15.81 -38.62
C TYR A 125 -21.61 -14.42 -38.42
N SER A 126 -22.34 -14.23 -37.32
CA SER A 126 -22.94 -12.97 -36.88
C SER A 126 -22.26 -12.48 -35.60
N VAL A 127 -22.06 -11.16 -35.49
CA VAL A 127 -21.37 -10.55 -34.34
C VAL A 127 -22.14 -9.31 -33.90
N PRO A 128 -22.63 -9.25 -32.68
CA PRO A 128 -23.22 -8.06 -32.08
C PRO A 128 -22.11 -7.13 -31.51
N TYR A 129 -22.49 -5.90 -31.19
CA TYR A 129 -21.66 -4.94 -30.43
C TYR A 129 -20.35 -4.52 -31.07
N GLN A 130 -20.28 -4.54 -32.41
CA GLN A 130 -19.07 -4.13 -33.16
C GLN A 130 -19.09 -2.66 -33.59
N ILE A 131 -20.23 -2.00 -33.56
CA ILE A 131 -20.35 -0.58 -33.93
C ILE A 131 -19.83 0.29 -32.79
N GLY A 132 -18.94 1.22 -33.12
CA GLY A 132 -18.51 2.31 -32.24
C GLY A 132 -19.47 3.48 -32.40
N TYR A 133 -20.12 3.88 -31.30
CA TYR A 133 -21.05 5.02 -31.30
C TYR A 133 -20.32 6.25 -30.77
N PHE A 134 -19.91 7.16 -31.68
CA PHE A 134 -19.33 8.48 -31.37
C PHE A 134 -20.40 9.54 -31.29
N ASP A 135 -20.05 10.77 -30.95
CA ASP A 135 -21.04 11.85 -30.81
C ASP A 135 -21.65 12.25 -32.16
N ASP A 136 -20.81 12.43 -33.20
CA ASP A 136 -21.20 12.94 -34.49
C ASP A 136 -21.40 11.86 -35.58
N TYR A 137 -20.86 10.67 -35.39
CA TYR A 137 -20.90 9.57 -36.35
C TYR A 137 -20.89 8.21 -35.65
N ASP A 138 -21.14 7.15 -36.40
CA ASP A 138 -20.93 5.77 -36.00
C ASP A 138 -19.82 5.17 -36.86
N GLU A 139 -19.08 4.19 -36.31
CA GLU A 139 -17.93 3.59 -36.98
C GLU A 139 -17.90 2.07 -36.79
N ILE A 140 -17.53 1.38 -37.86
CA ILE A 140 -17.06 0.00 -37.78
C ILE A 140 -15.55 -0.02 -37.88
N TYR A 141 -14.87 -0.64 -36.90
CA TYR A 141 -13.45 -0.91 -36.88
C TYR A 141 -13.25 -2.43 -36.80
N TRP A 142 -12.70 -3.02 -37.87
CA TRP A 142 -12.66 -4.47 -38.00
C TRP A 142 -11.30 -4.97 -38.48
N ASN A 143 -10.70 -5.91 -37.72
CA ASN A 143 -9.51 -6.63 -38.16
C ASN A 143 -9.94 -7.81 -39.04
N VAL A 144 -9.84 -7.62 -40.35
CA VAL A 144 -10.34 -8.54 -41.40
C VAL A 144 -9.67 -9.91 -41.30
N THR A 145 -8.34 -9.95 -41.34
CA THR A 145 -7.60 -11.20 -41.37
C THR A 145 -7.26 -11.70 -39.94
N GLY A 146 -7.07 -10.83 -38.97
CA GLY A 146 -6.35 -11.13 -37.76
C GLY A 146 -4.82 -11.04 -37.99
N ASN A 147 -4.06 -11.03 -36.88
CA ASN A 147 -2.60 -10.94 -36.90
C ASN A 147 -1.91 -12.22 -36.39
N GLU A 148 -2.62 -13.34 -36.31
CA GLU A 148 -2.09 -14.57 -35.69
C GLU A 148 -1.70 -15.64 -36.74
N TRP A 149 -1.78 -15.33 -38.05
CA TRP A 149 -1.39 -16.23 -39.12
C TRP A 149 0.13 -16.34 -39.21
N GLN A 150 0.66 -17.51 -38.90
CA GLN A 150 2.12 -17.79 -39.02
C GLN A 150 2.57 -17.98 -40.47
N ILE A 151 1.63 -17.98 -41.39
CA ILE A 151 1.84 -18.14 -42.83
C ILE A 151 1.50 -16.84 -43.57
N PRO A 152 2.13 -16.56 -44.72
CA PRO A 152 1.85 -15.39 -45.52
C PRO A 152 0.48 -15.46 -46.19
N ILE A 153 -0.12 -14.30 -46.48
CA ILE A 153 -1.37 -14.14 -47.20
C ILE A 153 -1.07 -13.41 -48.51
N ASN A 154 -1.36 -14.03 -49.67
CA ASN A 154 -1.03 -13.43 -50.96
C ASN A 154 -1.97 -12.27 -51.31
N LYS A 155 -3.28 -12.48 -51.18
CA LYS A 155 -4.29 -11.47 -51.51
C LYS A 155 -5.36 -11.41 -50.40
N VAL A 156 -5.75 -10.21 -50.04
CA VAL A 156 -6.86 -9.93 -49.12
C VAL A 156 -7.83 -8.98 -49.79
N SER A 157 -9.10 -9.29 -49.74
CA SER A 157 -10.17 -8.36 -50.08
C SER A 157 -11.21 -8.28 -48.97
N CYS A 158 -11.78 -7.11 -48.75
CA CYS A 158 -12.90 -6.92 -47.85
C CYS A 158 -13.94 -6.02 -48.48
N GLU A 159 -15.17 -6.51 -48.62
CA GLU A 159 -16.35 -5.73 -48.99
C GLU A 159 -17.16 -5.41 -47.73
N LEU A 160 -17.36 -4.12 -47.47
CA LEU A 160 -18.18 -3.63 -46.37
C LEU A 160 -19.42 -2.98 -46.93
N LEU A 161 -20.61 -3.44 -46.45
CA LEU A 161 -21.91 -2.97 -46.90
C LEU A 161 -22.68 -2.36 -45.73
N LEU A 162 -23.21 -1.17 -45.94
CA LEU A 162 -24.21 -0.56 -45.06
C LEU A 162 -25.61 -1.17 -45.30
N PRO A 163 -26.58 -0.97 -44.37
CA PRO A 163 -27.98 -1.35 -44.59
C PRO A 163 -28.52 -0.79 -45.91
N LYS A 164 -29.48 -1.49 -46.46
CA LYS A 164 -30.16 -1.04 -47.70
C LYS A 164 -30.84 0.31 -47.46
N ASP A 165 -30.77 1.19 -48.43
CA ASP A 165 -31.39 2.54 -48.40
C ASP A 165 -30.83 3.46 -47.30
N SER A 166 -29.61 3.19 -46.82
CA SER A 166 -28.89 4.02 -45.83
C SER A 166 -28.12 5.16 -46.50
N ASP A 167 -27.71 6.12 -45.65
CA ASP A 167 -26.78 7.16 -46.04
C ASP A 167 -25.37 6.59 -46.35
N ALA A 168 -24.58 7.37 -47.07
CA ALA A 168 -23.27 7.01 -47.55
C ALA A 168 -22.22 6.97 -46.43
N PHE A 169 -21.15 6.21 -46.63
CA PHE A 169 -19.95 6.30 -45.80
C PHE A 169 -19.38 7.72 -45.78
N LEU A 170 -18.97 8.18 -44.59
CA LEU A 170 -18.30 9.49 -44.41
C LEU A 170 -16.81 9.35 -44.75
N ASN A 171 -16.13 8.42 -44.10
CA ASN A 171 -14.72 8.14 -44.32
C ASN A 171 -14.46 6.64 -44.28
N ILE A 172 -13.44 6.21 -45.03
CA ILE A 172 -12.93 4.84 -45.00
C ILE A 172 -11.42 4.88 -44.88
N HIS A 173 -10.84 3.94 -44.11
CA HIS A 173 -9.39 3.78 -43.96
C HIS A 173 -9.02 2.31 -43.85
N SER A 174 -7.86 1.97 -44.39
CA SER A 174 -7.26 0.63 -44.23
C SER A 174 -5.91 0.74 -43.51
N TYR A 175 -5.57 -0.28 -42.75
CA TYR A 175 -4.29 -0.41 -42.07
C TYR A 175 -3.74 -1.80 -42.31
N THR A 176 -2.47 -1.86 -42.68
CA THR A 176 -1.77 -3.13 -42.95
C THR A 176 -0.52 -3.27 -42.08
N GLY A 177 -0.19 -4.46 -41.68
CA GLY A 177 1.04 -4.73 -40.93
C GLY A 177 0.85 -5.53 -39.63
N TYR A 178 1.84 -5.46 -38.76
CA TYR A 178 1.82 -6.11 -37.45
C TYR A 178 0.81 -5.44 -36.52
N LYS A 179 0.41 -6.14 -35.47
CA LYS A 179 -0.50 -5.59 -34.47
C LYS A 179 -0.02 -4.25 -33.93
N GLY A 180 -0.86 -3.21 -34.09
CA GLY A 180 -0.56 -1.83 -33.68
C GLY A 180 0.13 -0.98 -34.75
N ALA A 181 0.40 -1.50 -35.95
CA ALA A 181 0.89 -0.71 -37.07
C ALA A 181 -0.16 0.34 -37.51
N LYS A 182 0.32 1.55 -37.84
CA LYS A 182 -0.49 2.67 -38.33
C LYS A 182 -0.28 2.94 -39.83
N ALA A 183 0.62 2.23 -40.45
CA ALA A 183 0.89 2.35 -41.89
C ALA A 183 -0.18 1.62 -42.70
N SER A 184 -0.43 2.07 -43.93
CA SER A 184 -1.28 1.38 -44.91
C SER A 184 -0.53 1.17 -46.21
N GLU A 185 -0.31 -0.09 -46.56
CA GLU A 185 0.08 -0.52 -47.92
C GLU A 185 -1.13 -1.09 -48.66
N GLY A 186 -2.35 -0.91 -48.10
CA GLY A 186 -3.60 -1.30 -48.69
C GLY A 186 -4.17 -0.23 -49.61
N SER A 187 -5.20 -0.58 -50.37
CA SER A 187 -6.00 0.32 -51.17
C SER A 187 -7.46 0.21 -50.77
N GLU A 188 -8.16 1.31 -50.84
CA GLU A 188 -9.58 1.43 -50.53
C GLU A 188 -10.34 2.14 -51.62
N LYS A 189 -11.60 1.75 -51.86
CA LYS A 189 -12.46 2.33 -52.84
C LYS A 189 -13.93 2.30 -52.41
N LEU A 190 -14.67 3.36 -52.66
CA LEU A 190 -16.13 3.39 -52.52
C LEU A 190 -16.80 3.10 -53.85
N ASN A 191 -18.01 2.53 -53.84
CA ASN A 191 -18.87 2.49 -54.99
C ASN A 191 -19.45 3.91 -55.28
N ASP A 192 -20.11 4.10 -56.41
CA ASP A 192 -20.64 5.42 -56.84
C ASP A 192 -21.63 6.01 -55.82
N HIS A 193 -22.42 5.18 -55.17
CA HIS A 193 -23.40 5.61 -54.14
C HIS A 193 -22.80 5.68 -52.73
N LYS A 194 -21.50 5.36 -52.58
CA LYS A 194 -20.77 5.34 -51.28
C LYS A 194 -21.43 4.48 -50.19
N THR A 195 -22.24 3.49 -50.57
CA THR A 195 -22.89 2.54 -49.64
C THR A 195 -22.14 1.24 -49.52
N ARG A 196 -21.09 1.03 -50.36
CA ARG A 196 -20.17 -0.10 -50.34
C ARG A 196 -18.73 0.39 -50.35
N ALA A 197 -17.95 -0.11 -49.42
CA ALA A 197 -16.51 0.12 -49.35
C ALA A 197 -15.74 -1.17 -49.65
N TYR A 198 -14.72 -1.05 -50.47
CA TYR A 198 -13.84 -2.14 -50.87
C TYR A 198 -12.43 -1.84 -50.36
N PHE A 199 -11.80 -2.85 -49.77
CA PHE A 199 -10.45 -2.74 -49.24
C PHE A 199 -9.62 -3.92 -49.77
N TYR A 200 -8.37 -3.64 -50.12
CA TYR A 200 -7.46 -4.63 -50.70
C TYR A 200 -6.08 -4.54 -50.07
N ALA A 201 -5.44 -5.69 -49.88
CA ALA A 201 -4.03 -5.79 -49.51
C ALA A 201 -3.40 -6.98 -50.19
N ASN A 202 -2.11 -6.91 -50.48
CA ASN A 202 -1.37 -7.98 -51.12
C ASN A 202 -0.11 -8.30 -50.32
N ASN A 203 0.34 -9.55 -50.42
CA ASN A 203 1.64 -10.02 -49.91
C ASN A 203 1.86 -9.73 -48.41
N LEU A 204 0.83 -9.93 -47.58
CA LEU A 204 0.99 -9.84 -46.15
C LEU A 204 1.89 -10.95 -45.65
N LYS A 205 2.93 -10.58 -44.90
CA LYS A 205 3.85 -11.52 -44.26
C LYS A 205 3.20 -12.20 -43.05
N SER A 206 3.84 -13.25 -42.55
CA SER A 206 3.41 -13.91 -41.31
C SER A 206 3.20 -12.88 -40.21
N ASN A 207 2.11 -13.01 -39.45
CA ASN A 207 1.66 -12.11 -38.36
C ASN A 207 1.29 -10.67 -38.80
N GLN A 208 1.22 -10.40 -40.09
CA GLN A 208 0.64 -9.16 -40.61
C GLN A 208 -0.84 -9.38 -40.94
N GLY A 209 -1.63 -8.31 -40.82
CA GLY A 209 -3.06 -8.33 -41.09
C GLY A 209 -3.56 -7.06 -41.79
N LEU A 210 -4.80 -7.13 -42.30
CA LEU A 210 -5.58 -6.01 -42.80
C LEU A 210 -6.63 -5.64 -41.75
N THR A 211 -6.66 -4.37 -41.33
CA THR A 211 -7.71 -3.78 -40.50
C THR A 211 -8.39 -2.68 -41.30
N VAL A 212 -9.71 -2.57 -41.20
CA VAL A 212 -10.52 -1.56 -41.87
C VAL A 212 -11.29 -0.73 -40.86
N ALA A 213 -11.38 0.56 -41.12
CA ALA A 213 -12.21 1.51 -40.39
C ALA A 213 -13.14 2.20 -41.37
N ALA A 214 -14.41 2.29 -41.05
CA ALA A 214 -15.39 3.00 -41.88
C ALA A 214 -16.42 3.69 -41.03
N SER A 215 -16.53 5.01 -41.17
CA SER A 215 -17.51 5.84 -40.48
C SER A 215 -18.70 6.19 -41.37
N PHE A 216 -19.86 6.32 -40.72
CA PHE A 216 -21.13 6.62 -41.39
C PHE A 216 -22.03 7.48 -40.48
N PRO A 217 -23.01 8.21 -41.05
CA PRO A 217 -23.87 9.12 -40.30
C PRO A 217 -24.70 8.41 -39.22
N LYS A 218 -25.11 9.16 -38.22
CA LYS A 218 -26.10 8.73 -37.23
C LYS A 218 -27.42 8.34 -37.89
N GLY A 219 -28.07 7.34 -37.36
CA GLY A 219 -29.38 6.87 -37.86
C GLY A 219 -29.28 5.70 -38.86
N VAL A 220 -28.12 5.42 -39.45
CA VAL A 220 -27.88 4.27 -40.34
C VAL A 220 -28.08 2.96 -39.57
N VAL A 221 -27.65 2.92 -38.33
CA VAL A 221 -27.89 1.82 -37.39
C VAL A 221 -28.70 2.32 -36.19
N SER A 222 -29.44 1.42 -35.60
CA SER A 222 -30.18 1.72 -34.36
C SER A 222 -29.24 2.19 -33.27
N PRO A 223 -29.59 3.23 -32.49
CA PRO A 223 -28.75 3.70 -31.41
C PRO A 223 -28.54 2.60 -30.37
N ALA A 224 -27.40 2.65 -29.67
CA ALA A 224 -27.10 1.70 -28.59
C ALA A 224 -28.28 1.61 -27.60
N SER A 225 -28.70 0.39 -27.28
CA SER A 225 -29.79 0.17 -26.34
C SER A 225 -29.50 0.80 -24.97
N ALA A 226 -30.55 1.10 -24.20
CA ALA A 226 -30.40 1.63 -22.83
C ALA A 226 -29.52 0.71 -21.96
N LEU A 227 -29.62 -0.60 -22.12
CA LEU A 227 -28.77 -1.58 -21.44
C LEU A 227 -27.30 -1.46 -21.85
N GLN A 228 -27.01 -1.27 -23.14
CA GLN A 228 -25.63 -1.08 -23.62
C GLN A 228 -25.02 0.22 -23.09
N LYS A 229 -25.78 1.33 -23.12
CA LYS A 229 -25.34 2.62 -22.56
C LYS A 229 -25.08 2.49 -21.06
N THR A 230 -25.98 1.86 -20.30
CA THR A 230 -25.83 1.65 -18.86
C THR A 230 -24.62 0.76 -18.56
N ALA A 231 -24.42 -0.33 -19.31
CA ALA A 231 -23.28 -1.22 -19.15
C ALA A 231 -21.95 -0.50 -19.44
N SER A 232 -21.92 0.34 -20.47
CA SER A 232 -20.75 1.17 -20.80
C SER A 232 -20.44 2.18 -19.69
N ILE A 233 -21.44 2.93 -19.20
CA ILE A 233 -21.28 3.86 -18.09
C ILE A 233 -20.81 3.11 -16.83
N TYR A 234 -21.46 1.98 -16.48
CA TYR A 234 -21.06 1.18 -15.33
C TYR A 234 -19.62 0.68 -15.45
N SER A 235 -19.20 0.17 -16.61
CA SER A 235 -17.82 -0.30 -16.82
C SER A 235 -16.80 0.81 -16.62
N LYS A 236 -17.15 2.04 -16.98
CA LYS A 236 -16.30 3.25 -16.80
C LYS A 236 -16.18 3.67 -15.35
N ILE A 237 -17.27 3.63 -14.58
CA ILE A 237 -17.30 4.14 -13.21
C ILE A 237 -17.19 3.06 -12.13
N LYS A 238 -17.27 1.77 -12.47
CA LYS A 238 -17.30 0.66 -11.49
C LYS A 238 -16.14 0.71 -10.49
N GLY A 239 -14.93 1.01 -10.97
CA GLY A 239 -13.74 1.12 -10.11
C GLY A 239 -13.90 2.23 -9.08
N THR A 240 -14.26 3.43 -9.53
CA THR A 240 -14.47 4.60 -8.66
C THR A 240 -15.65 4.38 -7.71
N LEU A 241 -16.75 3.78 -8.20
CA LEU A 241 -17.92 3.48 -7.37
C LEU A 241 -17.58 2.54 -6.22
N TRP A 242 -16.94 1.41 -6.50
CA TRP A 242 -16.53 0.46 -5.47
C TRP A 242 -15.50 1.03 -4.51
N LEU A 243 -14.58 1.87 -5.01
CA LEU A 243 -13.59 2.57 -4.18
C LEU A 243 -14.27 3.54 -3.21
N THR A 244 -15.26 4.30 -3.68
CA THR A 244 -16.03 5.23 -2.84
C THR A 244 -16.82 4.48 -1.76
N LEU A 245 -17.51 3.39 -2.13
CA LEU A 245 -18.22 2.55 -1.16
C LEU A 245 -17.29 1.94 -0.13
N PHE A 246 -16.10 1.51 -0.54
CA PHE A 246 -15.07 1.02 0.37
C PHE A 246 -14.62 2.10 1.36
N ALA A 247 -14.33 3.31 0.87
CA ALA A 247 -13.91 4.44 1.72
C ALA A 247 -14.99 4.79 2.76
N ILE A 248 -16.24 4.87 2.34
CA ILE A 248 -17.39 5.13 3.24
C ILE A 248 -17.50 4.01 4.29
N GLY A 249 -17.45 2.75 3.87
CA GLY A 249 -17.51 1.60 4.77
C GLY A 249 -16.40 1.59 5.83
N MET A 250 -15.16 1.90 5.43
CA MET A 250 -14.03 2.01 6.35
C MET A 250 -14.17 3.17 7.32
N PHE A 251 -14.64 4.33 6.84
CA PHE A 251 -14.91 5.48 7.71
C PHE A 251 -15.98 5.15 8.76
N ILE A 252 -17.09 4.55 8.36
CA ILE A 252 -18.16 4.12 9.27
C ILE A 252 -17.61 3.11 10.29
N PHE A 253 -16.84 2.12 9.83
CA PHE A 253 -16.22 1.12 10.71
C PHE A 253 -15.32 1.76 11.76
N TYR A 254 -14.41 2.66 11.36
CA TYR A 254 -13.49 3.33 12.29
C TYR A 254 -14.25 4.23 13.25
N PHE A 255 -15.26 4.95 12.79
CA PHE A 255 -16.10 5.82 13.63
C PHE A 255 -16.85 5.02 14.70
N LEU A 256 -17.50 3.91 14.32
CA LEU A 256 -18.22 3.05 15.27
C LEU A 256 -17.26 2.41 16.29
N GLN A 257 -16.08 1.98 15.84
CA GLN A 257 -15.07 1.44 16.73
C GLN A 257 -14.54 2.50 17.71
N TRP A 258 -14.33 3.73 17.24
CA TRP A 258 -13.93 4.84 18.09
C TRP A 258 -15.02 5.20 19.12
N GLN A 259 -16.28 5.31 18.70
CA GLN A 259 -17.37 5.58 19.64
C GLN A 259 -17.43 4.55 20.77
N LYS A 260 -17.28 3.26 20.43
CA LYS A 260 -17.38 2.17 21.40
C LYS A 260 -16.15 2.07 22.30
N ASN A 261 -14.97 2.27 21.76
CA ASN A 261 -13.71 1.87 22.38
C ASN A 261 -12.70 2.99 22.58
N GLY A 262 -12.85 4.13 21.92
CA GLY A 262 -11.91 5.25 21.94
C GLY A 262 -12.40 6.49 22.68
N LYS A 263 -13.70 6.59 22.97
CA LYS A 263 -14.24 7.76 23.64
C LYS A 263 -13.92 7.72 25.13
N ASP A 264 -13.23 8.74 25.62
CA ASP A 264 -12.95 8.92 27.06
C ASP A 264 -14.22 9.14 27.86
N PRO A 265 -14.22 8.79 29.16
CA PRO A 265 -15.27 9.19 30.08
C PRO A 265 -15.43 10.73 30.12
N LYS A 266 -16.61 11.21 30.47
CA LYS A 266 -16.85 12.66 30.62
C LYS A 266 -15.93 13.24 31.69
N LYS A 267 -15.11 14.21 31.31
CA LYS A 267 -14.26 14.95 32.26
C LYS A 267 -15.12 15.84 33.16
N LYS A 268 -14.77 15.87 34.43
CA LYS A 268 -15.32 16.83 35.41
C LYS A 268 -14.53 18.14 35.32
N THR A 269 -14.98 19.17 36.03
CA THR A 269 -14.27 20.45 36.16
C THR A 269 -12.92 20.23 36.85
N ILE A 270 -11.83 20.68 36.22
CA ILE A 270 -10.49 20.57 36.75
C ILE A 270 -10.33 21.64 37.84
N ILE A 271 -10.02 21.21 39.07
CA ILE A 271 -9.78 22.09 40.23
C ILE A 271 -8.28 22.03 40.53
N ALA A 272 -7.64 23.19 40.71
CA ALA A 272 -6.24 23.27 41.08
C ALA A 272 -5.95 22.52 42.39
N GLN A 273 -4.85 21.76 42.43
CA GLN A 273 -4.39 20.97 43.55
C GLN A 273 -2.94 21.35 43.89
N PHE A 274 -2.67 21.65 45.17
CA PHE A 274 -1.36 22.13 45.61
C PHE A 274 -0.39 21.02 46.03
N ARG A 275 -0.86 19.78 46.08
CA ARG A 275 -0.07 18.59 46.43
C ARG A 275 -0.27 17.46 45.41
N PRO A 276 0.74 16.59 45.26
CA PRO A 276 0.62 15.43 44.40
C PRO A 276 -0.59 14.56 44.78
N PRO A 277 -1.49 14.23 43.85
CA PRO A 277 -2.65 13.41 44.18
C PRO A 277 -2.21 12.01 44.59
N PHE A 278 -2.98 11.40 45.50
CA PHE A 278 -2.79 10.04 46.01
C PHE A 278 -1.46 9.82 46.74
N ASN A 279 -0.71 10.86 47.11
CA ASN A 279 0.65 10.79 47.64
C ASN A 279 1.61 9.99 46.70
N TRP A 280 1.37 10.05 45.40
CA TRP A 280 2.21 9.40 44.43
C TRP A 280 3.57 10.09 44.30
N SER A 281 4.61 9.28 44.13
CA SER A 281 5.94 9.78 43.79
C SER A 281 5.99 10.40 42.39
N PRO A 282 6.99 11.24 42.09
CA PRO A 282 7.16 11.83 40.77
C PRO A 282 7.17 10.77 39.62
N ALA A 283 7.77 9.61 39.88
CA ALA A 283 7.78 8.51 38.93
C ALA A 283 6.38 7.99 38.59
N ILE A 284 5.56 7.77 39.63
CA ILE A 284 4.18 7.28 39.48
C ILE A 284 3.29 8.33 38.82
N VAL A 285 3.41 9.59 39.22
CA VAL A 285 2.73 10.71 38.57
C VAL A 285 3.05 10.76 37.08
N GLY A 286 4.33 10.77 36.76
CA GLY A 286 4.77 10.78 35.33
C GLY A 286 4.37 9.55 34.57
N TYR A 287 4.45 8.36 35.17
CA TYR A 287 4.06 7.10 34.55
C TYR A 287 2.57 7.06 34.16
N VAL A 288 1.70 7.48 35.06
CA VAL A 288 0.25 7.52 34.77
C VAL A 288 -0.10 8.63 33.80
N TYR A 289 0.48 9.82 33.97
CA TYR A 289 0.23 10.97 33.09
C TYR A 289 0.68 10.73 31.64
N ASN A 290 1.90 10.23 31.47
CA ASN A 290 2.48 9.95 30.16
C ASN A 290 2.03 8.58 29.56
N LYS A 291 1.18 7.82 30.27
CA LYS A 291 0.69 6.49 29.85
C LYS A 291 1.80 5.46 29.68
N GLY A 292 2.93 5.68 30.34
CA GLY A 292 4.12 4.83 30.24
C GLY A 292 5.36 5.50 30.81
N VAL A 293 6.47 4.77 30.82
CA VAL A 293 7.78 5.28 31.23
C VAL A 293 8.45 6.02 30.08
N ASN A 294 9.18 7.07 30.41
CA ASN A 294 10.08 7.78 29.50
C ASN A 294 11.31 8.30 30.27
N ASP A 295 12.31 8.78 29.55
CA ASP A 295 13.55 9.27 30.16
C ASP A 295 13.35 10.48 31.07
N LYS A 296 12.40 11.36 30.77
CA LYS A 296 12.05 12.51 31.64
C LYS A 296 11.53 12.05 33.00
N VAL A 297 10.67 11.04 33.04
CA VAL A 297 10.15 10.45 34.28
C VAL A 297 11.26 9.75 35.08
N TYR A 298 12.20 9.10 34.41
CA TYR A 298 13.38 8.53 35.06
C TYR A 298 14.27 9.61 35.67
N MET A 299 14.50 10.72 34.94
CA MET A 299 15.25 11.86 35.42
C MET A 299 14.56 12.53 36.61
N ALA A 300 13.23 12.64 36.60
CA ALA A 300 12.47 13.12 37.74
C ALA A 300 12.74 12.30 39.01
N SER A 301 12.79 10.98 38.87
CA SER A 301 13.16 10.10 40.01
C SER A 301 14.60 10.28 40.47
N MET A 302 15.54 10.47 39.52
CA MET A 302 16.94 10.71 39.85
C MET A 302 17.14 12.02 40.59
N VAL A 303 16.49 13.10 40.14
CA VAL A 303 16.51 14.42 40.83
C VAL A 303 15.86 14.32 42.21
N ASN A 304 14.74 13.61 42.33
CA ASN A 304 14.09 13.40 43.63
C ASN A 304 14.96 12.61 44.61
N THR A 305 15.70 11.60 44.11
CA THR A 305 16.66 10.82 44.90
C THR A 305 17.82 11.70 45.38
N ALA A 306 18.22 12.69 44.55
CA ALA A 306 19.25 13.65 44.94
C ALA A 306 18.73 14.67 46.00
N ILE A 307 17.55 15.24 45.79
CA ILE A 307 16.90 16.18 46.74
C ILE A 307 16.71 15.51 48.11
N LYS A 308 16.39 14.22 48.15
CA LYS A 308 16.29 13.44 49.40
C LYS A 308 17.64 13.10 50.03
N GLY A 309 18.75 13.56 49.48
CA GLY A 309 20.09 13.45 50.06
C GLY A 309 20.79 12.10 49.89
N ALA A 310 20.30 11.22 49.02
CA ALA A 310 20.96 9.94 48.71
C ALA A 310 22.17 10.10 47.79
N ILE A 311 22.05 10.97 46.79
CA ILE A 311 23.09 11.25 45.81
C ILE A 311 23.24 12.77 45.60
N LYS A 312 24.41 13.19 45.13
CA LYS A 312 24.66 14.54 44.64
C LYS A 312 25.00 14.47 43.16
N LEU A 313 24.35 15.29 42.39
CA LEU A 313 24.63 15.43 40.95
C LEU A 313 25.67 16.55 40.78
N THR A 314 26.75 16.25 40.04
CA THR A 314 27.82 17.21 39.79
C THR A 314 28.01 17.36 38.30
N SER A 315 28.09 18.59 37.81
CA SER A 315 28.49 18.86 36.44
C SER A 315 29.86 19.58 36.39
N THR A 316 30.70 19.10 35.48
CA THR A 316 32.00 19.70 35.17
C THR A 316 32.09 19.97 33.69
N VAL A 317 32.81 21.06 33.34
CA VAL A 317 33.02 21.45 31.94
C VAL A 317 34.43 21.11 31.54
N GLU A 318 34.60 20.14 30.67
CA GLU A 318 35.88 19.81 30.05
C GLU A 318 36.03 20.62 28.75
N LYS A 319 37.01 21.51 28.73
CA LYS A 319 37.35 22.31 27.54
C LYS A 319 38.47 21.62 26.81
N SER A 320 38.22 21.13 25.60
CA SER A 320 39.25 20.73 24.64
C SER A 320 39.48 21.85 23.63
N LEU A 321 40.58 21.79 22.88
CA LEU A 321 40.94 22.82 21.88
C LEU A 321 39.84 23.17 20.87
N PHE A 322 38.91 22.21 20.58
CA PHE A 322 37.86 22.38 19.57
C PHE A 322 36.43 22.09 20.08
N THR A 323 36.27 21.58 21.31
CA THR A 323 34.97 21.22 21.85
C THR A 323 34.86 21.46 23.34
N THR A 324 33.69 21.94 23.77
CA THR A 324 33.35 22.06 25.19
C THR A 324 32.34 20.97 25.50
N LYS A 325 32.71 20.02 26.38
CA LYS A 325 31.86 18.90 26.77
C LYS A 325 31.49 19.02 28.24
N LYS A 326 30.19 18.93 28.56
CA LYS A 326 29.73 18.80 29.92
C LYS A 326 29.82 17.32 30.34
N LEU A 327 30.47 17.06 31.45
CA LEU A 327 30.52 15.75 32.10
C LEU A 327 29.67 15.81 33.34
N TYR A 328 28.89 14.74 33.54
CA TYR A 328 28.07 14.59 34.73
C TYR A 328 28.61 13.45 35.58
N GLU A 329 28.53 13.65 36.89
CA GLU A 329 29.00 12.72 37.88
C GLU A 329 27.97 12.57 39.00
N ILE A 330 27.77 11.37 39.47
CA ILE A 330 26.91 11.05 40.59
C ILE A 330 27.79 10.69 41.79
N VAL A 331 27.67 11.46 42.88
CA VAL A 331 28.36 11.19 44.13
C VAL A 331 27.33 10.65 45.13
N VAL A 332 27.62 9.49 45.72
CA VAL A 332 26.77 8.91 46.76
C VAL A 332 27.08 9.61 48.10
N LEU A 333 26.07 10.27 48.67
CA LEU A 333 26.18 10.99 49.96
C LEU A 333 25.86 10.08 51.11
N ASN A 334 24.75 9.37 51.04
CA ASN A 334 24.30 8.50 52.12
C ASN A 334 23.75 7.19 51.53
N THR A 335 24.11 6.05 52.10
CA THR A 335 23.65 4.72 51.68
C THR A 335 22.34 4.28 52.33
N GLU A 336 21.95 4.92 53.45
CA GLU A 336 20.73 4.67 54.19
C GLU A 336 19.86 5.91 54.24
N VAL A 337 18.94 6.04 53.27
CA VAL A 337 17.97 7.15 53.21
C VAL A 337 16.57 6.55 53.40
N PRO A 338 15.93 6.76 54.55
CA PRO A 338 14.67 6.08 54.91
C PRO A 338 13.45 6.53 54.09
N HIS A 339 13.51 7.70 53.45
CA HIS A 339 12.36 8.31 52.77
C HIS A 339 12.35 8.08 51.22
N LEU A 340 13.18 7.19 50.71
CA LEU A 340 13.15 6.81 49.29
C LEU A 340 11.90 5.97 49.00
N SER A 341 11.24 6.26 47.88
CA SER A 341 10.18 5.40 47.34
C SER A 341 10.75 4.08 46.79
N GLU A 342 9.88 3.12 46.56
CA GLU A 342 10.35 1.77 46.14
C GLU A 342 11.10 1.80 44.80
N GLU A 343 10.67 2.61 43.86
CA GLU A 343 11.38 2.77 42.58
C GLU A 343 12.68 3.58 42.75
N GLU A 344 12.74 4.53 43.65
CA GLU A 344 13.97 5.26 43.99
C GLU A 344 14.99 4.33 44.66
N LYS A 345 14.55 3.45 45.57
CA LYS A 345 15.39 2.41 46.15
C LYS A 345 15.96 1.46 45.07
N ALA A 346 15.10 1.07 44.10
CA ALA A 346 15.52 0.19 43.02
C ALA A 346 16.52 0.89 42.06
N LEU A 347 16.32 2.18 41.75
CA LEU A 347 17.26 3.02 41.01
C LEU A 347 18.58 3.17 41.75
N PHE A 348 18.53 3.47 43.05
CA PHE A 348 19.69 3.81 43.87
C PHE A 348 20.57 2.58 44.20
N LYS A 349 20.00 1.40 44.44
CA LYS A 349 20.70 0.18 44.87
C LYS A 349 21.93 -0.20 44.04
N PRO A 350 21.93 -0.14 42.68
CA PRO A 350 23.14 -0.38 41.89
C PRO A 350 24.17 0.77 42.02
N ILE A 351 23.70 2.02 42.14
CA ILE A 351 24.53 3.21 42.23
C ILE A 351 25.24 3.28 43.59
N ALA A 352 24.54 2.95 44.67
CA ALA A 352 25.05 2.98 46.04
C ALA A 352 26.30 2.10 46.30
N LYS A 353 26.56 1.12 45.43
CA LYS A 353 27.76 0.27 45.49
C LYS A 353 29.06 1.01 45.13
N LYS A 354 28.98 2.20 44.60
CA LYS A 354 30.10 3.05 44.18
C LYS A 354 30.03 4.38 44.91
N LYS A 355 31.18 4.88 45.40
CA LYS A 355 31.21 6.21 46.05
C LYS A 355 30.99 7.33 45.06
N LYS A 356 31.46 7.14 43.83
CA LYS A 356 31.49 8.16 42.78
C LYS A 356 31.35 7.49 41.40
N LEU A 357 30.50 8.01 40.53
CA LEU A 357 30.17 7.45 39.22
C LEU A 357 30.15 8.56 38.18
N LEU A 358 31.05 8.46 37.20
CA LEU A 358 30.96 9.29 36.00
C LEU A 358 29.79 8.78 35.14
N VAL A 359 28.92 9.66 34.67
CA VAL A 359 27.83 9.31 33.75
C VAL A 359 28.41 9.09 32.35
N SER A 360 28.86 7.86 32.12
CA SER A 360 29.53 7.45 30.89
C SER A 360 29.27 5.98 30.58
N ARG A 361 29.54 5.56 29.35
CA ARG A 361 29.41 4.15 28.91
C ARG A 361 30.31 3.18 29.69
N THR A 362 31.32 3.66 30.35
CA THR A 362 32.21 2.82 31.21
C THR A 362 31.44 2.13 32.33
N TYR A 363 30.35 2.74 32.79
CA TYR A 363 29.49 2.22 33.87
C TYR A 363 28.11 1.78 33.37
N TYR A 364 28.01 1.38 32.09
CA TYR A 364 26.73 1.04 31.46
C TYR A 364 25.95 -0.04 32.24
N ASP A 365 26.65 -1.04 32.78
CA ASP A 365 26.02 -2.13 33.54
C ASP A 365 25.33 -1.62 34.81
N VAL A 366 25.89 -0.62 35.47
CA VAL A 366 25.29 0.02 36.66
C VAL A 366 24.05 0.81 36.25
N PHE A 367 24.15 1.64 35.22
CA PHE A 367 23.04 2.46 34.75
C PHE A 367 21.91 1.63 34.12
N ALA A 368 22.25 0.58 33.38
CA ALA A 368 21.27 -0.34 32.82
C ALA A 368 20.51 -1.12 33.91
N LYS A 369 21.22 -1.60 34.94
CA LYS A 369 20.60 -2.25 36.11
C LYS A 369 19.71 -1.29 36.90
N ALA A 370 20.16 -0.05 37.11
CA ALA A 370 19.40 0.99 37.79
C ALA A 370 18.09 1.32 37.04
N TYR A 371 18.16 1.47 35.73
CA TYR A 371 17.00 1.75 34.89
C TYR A 371 16.03 0.58 34.83
N THR A 372 16.53 -0.64 34.64
CA THR A 372 15.68 -1.84 34.59
C THR A 372 15.00 -2.10 35.93
N GLY A 373 15.74 -1.94 37.04
CA GLY A 373 15.19 -2.07 38.39
C GLY A 373 14.11 -1.02 38.66
N TRP A 374 14.35 0.21 38.26
CA TRP A 374 13.40 1.30 38.37
C TRP A 374 12.12 1.04 37.56
N ILE A 375 12.23 0.68 36.27
CA ILE A 375 11.06 0.33 35.42
C ILE A 375 10.25 -0.79 36.08
N THR A 376 10.92 -1.86 36.51
CA THR A 376 10.26 -3.01 37.12
C THR A 376 9.52 -2.58 38.38
N SER A 377 10.13 -1.75 39.23
CA SER A 377 9.49 -1.24 40.44
C SER A 377 8.27 -0.37 40.13
N VAL A 378 8.38 0.59 39.18
CA VAL A 378 7.25 1.46 38.77
C VAL A 378 6.09 0.63 38.22
N THR A 379 6.38 -0.33 37.31
CA THR A 379 5.34 -1.15 36.68
C THR A 379 4.67 -2.14 37.63
N ASN A 380 5.40 -2.60 38.66
CA ASN A 380 4.84 -3.48 39.69
C ASN A 380 3.94 -2.73 40.69
N GLN A 381 4.22 -1.45 40.98
CA GLN A 381 3.40 -0.63 41.87
C GLN A 381 2.06 -0.27 41.25
N ILE A 382 2.05 0.04 39.95
CA ILE A 382 0.83 0.46 39.23
C ILE A 382 0.70 -0.28 37.91
N ASN A 383 -0.40 -1.01 37.76
CA ASN A 383 -0.79 -1.56 36.49
C ASN A 383 -1.44 -0.46 35.64
N ILE A 384 -0.71 0.04 34.64
CA ILE A 384 -1.19 1.12 33.74
C ILE A 384 -2.50 0.77 33.02
N ASN A 385 -2.77 -0.51 32.76
CA ASN A 385 -4.01 -0.94 32.13
C ASN A 385 -5.26 -0.67 32.99
N SER A 386 -5.08 -0.45 34.31
CA SER A 386 -6.16 -0.01 35.19
C SER A 386 -6.55 1.45 34.98
N TYR A 387 -5.70 2.25 34.38
CA TYR A 387 -5.87 3.69 34.15
C TYR A 387 -6.07 4.02 32.67
N TYR A 388 -5.36 3.33 31.77
CA TYR A 388 -5.38 3.60 30.34
C TYR A 388 -5.39 2.30 29.53
N THR A 389 -6.29 2.22 28.55
CA THR A 389 -6.38 1.09 27.63
C THR A 389 -5.93 1.52 26.24
N SER A 390 -4.78 1.03 25.79
CA SER A 390 -4.21 1.37 24.46
C SER A 390 -5.00 0.77 23.30
N ASN A 391 -5.84 -0.25 23.54
CA ASN A 391 -6.62 -0.97 22.55
C ASN A 391 -5.79 -1.53 21.37
N THR A 392 -4.51 -1.85 21.59
CA THR A 392 -3.56 -2.30 20.55
C THR A 392 -4.12 -3.44 19.69
N ARG A 393 -4.79 -4.41 20.33
CA ARG A 393 -5.43 -5.52 19.60
C ARG A 393 -6.50 -5.03 18.61
N LYS A 394 -7.31 -4.04 18.98
CA LYS A 394 -8.35 -3.47 18.10
C LYS A 394 -7.73 -2.65 16.96
N LYS A 395 -6.58 -2.02 17.20
CA LYS A 395 -5.79 -1.34 16.16
C LYS A 395 -5.33 -2.34 15.10
N ILE A 396 -4.76 -3.47 15.53
CA ILE A 396 -4.34 -4.56 14.62
C ILE A 396 -5.54 -5.09 13.83
N ILE A 397 -6.66 -5.36 14.48
CA ILE A 397 -7.90 -5.80 13.81
C ILE A 397 -8.35 -4.76 12.78
N GLY A 398 -8.33 -3.48 13.13
CA GLY A 398 -8.68 -2.38 12.20
C GLY A 398 -7.80 -2.37 10.95
N PHE A 399 -6.50 -2.65 11.09
CA PHE A 399 -5.57 -2.78 9.96
C PHE A 399 -5.90 -4.00 9.09
N LEU A 400 -6.15 -5.15 9.70
CA LEU A 400 -6.49 -6.36 8.97
C LEU A 400 -7.82 -6.23 8.22
N VAL A 401 -8.81 -5.54 8.80
CA VAL A 401 -10.07 -5.22 8.11
C VAL A 401 -9.81 -4.35 6.89
N LEU A 402 -8.96 -3.31 7.02
CA LEU A 402 -8.56 -2.45 5.90
C LEU A 402 -7.95 -3.27 4.76
N VAL A 403 -6.99 -4.14 5.05
CA VAL A 403 -6.31 -4.97 4.06
C VAL A 403 -7.28 -5.94 3.37
N ASN A 404 -8.13 -6.62 4.15
CA ASN A 404 -9.12 -7.56 3.60
C ASN A 404 -10.15 -6.88 2.69
N MET A 405 -10.70 -5.76 3.15
CA MET A 405 -11.64 -4.97 2.36
C MET A 405 -10.98 -4.37 1.11
N GLY A 406 -9.71 -3.94 1.22
CA GLY A 406 -8.93 -3.47 0.08
C GLY A 406 -8.70 -4.55 -0.98
N LEU A 407 -8.36 -5.77 -0.58
CA LEU A 407 -8.23 -6.91 -1.50
C LEU A 407 -9.56 -7.28 -2.15
N PHE A 408 -10.65 -7.26 -1.40
CA PHE A 408 -11.99 -7.49 -1.94
C PHE A 408 -12.34 -6.44 -3.00
N PHE A 409 -12.01 -5.17 -2.75
CA PHE A 409 -12.15 -4.10 -3.73
C PHE A 409 -11.30 -4.36 -4.99
N VAL A 410 -10.06 -4.82 -4.86
CA VAL A 410 -9.20 -5.18 -6.00
C VAL A 410 -9.84 -6.27 -6.84
N LEU A 411 -10.46 -7.27 -6.24
CA LEU A 411 -11.21 -8.31 -6.97
C LEU A 411 -12.38 -7.74 -7.76
N LEU A 412 -13.18 -6.88 -7.15
CA LEU A 412 -14.36 -6.28 -7.80
C LEU A 412 -13.99 -5.30 -8.93
N SER A 413 -12.88 -4.58 -8.79
CA SER A 413 -12.43 -3.60 -9.78
C SER A 413 -11.69 -4.20 -10.97
N ASN A 414 -11.20 -5.45 -10.86
CA ASN A 414 -10.38 -6.06 -11.88
C ASN A 414 -11.22 -6.66 -13.00
N SER A 415 -11.01 -6.13 -14.22
CA SER A 415 -11.66 -6.59 -15.45
C SER A 415 -10.74 -7.41 -16.36
N SER A 416 -9.45 -7.52 -16.02
CA SER A 416 -8.48 -8.28 -16.81
C SER A 416 -8.34 -9.68 -16.23
N GLY A 417 -8.63 -10.71 -17.03
CA GLY A 417 -8.64 -12.13 -16.64
C GLY A 417 -7.32 -12.77 -16.19
N TYR A 418 -6.32 -11.96 -15.85
CA TYR A 418 -4.97 -12.43 -15.46
C TYR A 418 -4.83 -12.75 -13.96
N ILE A 419 -5.85 -12.50 -13.14
CA ILE A 419 -5.78 -12.76 -11.70
C ILE A 419 -6.42 -14.12 -11.39
N ASN A 420 -5.68 -14.95 -10.67
CA ASN A 420 -6.23 -16.17 -10.10
C ASN A 420 -7.20 -15.83 -8.94
N TYR A 421 -8.48 -15.64 -9.28
CA TYR A 421 -9.52 -15.29 -8.31
C TYR A 421 -9.59 -16.27 -7.13
N GLY A 422 -9.34 -17.56 -7.37
CA GLY A 422 -9.34 -18.58 -6.33
C GLY A 422 -8.27 -18.30 -5.24
N PHE A 423 -7.06 -17.91 -5.65
CA PHE A 423 -6.00 -17.54 -4.72
C PHE A 423 -6.37 -16.32 -3.85
N PHE A 424 -6.91 -15.26 -4.47
CA PHE A 424 -7.33 -14.05 -3.74
C PHE A 424 -8.48 -14.32 -2.77
N ILE A 425 -9.49 -15.10 -3.19
CA ILE A 425 -10.59 -15.50 -2.32
C ILE A 425 -10.08 -16.31 -1.13
N MET A 426 -9.16 -17.23 -1.35
CA MET A 426 -8.51 -18.00 -0.29
C MET A 426 -7.77 -17.11 0.72
N LEU A 427 -7.02 -16.11 0.24
CA LEU A 427 -6.34 -15.14 1.10
C LEU A 427 -7.33 -14.32 1.94
N ILE A 428 -8.42 -13.83 1.34
CA ILE A 428 -9.46 -13.05 2.05
C ILE A 428 -10.15 -13.91 3.11
N ILE A 429 -10.54 -15.13 2.79
CA ILE A 429 -11.18 -16.04 3.75
C ILE A 429 -10.21 -16.38 4.88
N GLY A 430 -8.98 -16.78 4.56
CA GLY A 430 -7.97 -17.14 5.54
C GLY A 430 -7.61 -15.99 6.48
N SER A 431 -7.39 -14.79 5.95
CA SER A 431 -7.06 -13.62 6.77
C SER A 431 -8.26 -13.10 7.57
N SER A 432 -9.49 -13.21 7.04
CA SER A 432 -10.71 -12.88 7.78
C SER A 432 -10.95 -13.83 8.94
N ALA A 433 -10.78 -15.14 8.73
CA ALA A 433 -10.83 -16.15 9.78
C ALA A 433 -9.77 -15.90 10.86
N THR A 434 -8.54 -15.58 10.45
CA THR A 434 -7.45 -15.23 11.37
C THR A 434 -7.76 -13.97 12.16
N THR A 435 -8.31 -12.94 11.50
CA THR A 435 -8.74 -11.68 12.14
C THR A 435 -9.83 -11.93 13.19
N TYR A 436 -10.85 -12.72 12.85
CA TYR A 436 -11.90 -13.12 13.77
C TYR A 436 -11.31 -13.88 14.96
N TRP A 437 -10.39 -14.79 14.72
CA TRP A 437 -9.77 -15.57 15.77
C TRP A 437 -8.83 -14.76 16.66
N LEU A 438 -8.09 -13.81 16.11
CA LEU A 438 -7.34 -12.79 16.86
C LEU A 438 -8.27 -11.90 17.72
N SER A 439 -9.53 -11.75 17.33
CA SER A 439 -10.51 -11.01 18.12
C SER A 439 -10.89 -11.70 19.44
N LYS A 440 -10.71 -12.99 19.60
CA LYS A 440 -11.00 -13.75 20.82
C LYS A 440 -9.82 -13.76 21.78
N LYS A 441 -10.08 -13.57 23.09
CA LYS A 441 -9.07 -13.68 24.14
C LYS A 441 -8.69 -15.16 24.34
N THR A 442 -7.40 -15.50 24.43
CA THR A 442 -6.94 -16.85 24.79
C THR A 442 -5.70 -16.78 25.68
N GLU A 443 -5.65 -17.64 26.66
CA GLU A 443 -4.52 -17.75 27.60
C GLU A 443 -3.65 -18.98 27.31
N LYS A 444 -4.12 -19.91 26.46
CA LYS A 444 -3.39 -21.15 26.15
C LYS A 444 -2.19 -20.89 25.24
N ILE A 445 -0.99 -21.26 25.67
CA ILE A 445 0.29 -21.05 24.94
C ILE A 445 0.26 -21.67 23.53
N GLY A 446 -0.22 -22.90 23.39
CA GLY A 446 -0.32 -23.59 22.09
C GLY A 446 -1.18 -22.82 21.08
N MET A 447 -2.26 -22.16 21.55
CA MET A 447 -3.09 -21.30 20.71
C MET A 447 -2.41 -19.98 20.34
N GLN A 448 -1.53 -19.47 21.16
CA GLN A 448 -0.72 -18.28 20.83
C GLN A 448 0.31 -18.60 19.74
N ILE A 449 0.96 -19.76 19.83
CA ILE A 449 1.90 -20.24 18.79
C ILE A 449 1.16 -20.45 17.46
N LEU A 450 0.02 -21.14 17.48
CA LEU A 450 -0.78 -21.35 16.26
C LEU A 450 -1.23 -20.03 15.63
N ARG A 451 -1.56 -19.02 16.43
CA ARG A 451 -1.86 -17.65 15.94
C ARG A 451 -0.66 -16.99 15.27
N ALA A 452 0.54 -17.13 15.86
CA ALA A 452 1.77 -16.59 15.27
C ALA A 452 2.05 -17.24 13.90
N VAL A 453 1.90 -18.56 13.80
CA VAL A 453 2.05 -19.31 12.55
C VAL A 453 1.04 -18.85 11.49
N LEU A 454 -0.24 -18.72 11.84
CA LEU A 454 -1.27 -18.23 10.91
C LEU A 454 -1.03 -16.78 10.48
N CYS A 455 -0.56 -15.92 11.39
CA CYS A 455 -0.17 -14.55 11.02
C CYS A 455 0.96 -14.57 9.99
N PHE A 456 1.95 -15.41 10.17
CA PHE A 456 3.09 -15.49 9.25
C PHE A 456 2.67 -16.00 7.86
N PHE A 457 1.94 -17.11 7.77
CA PHE A 457 1.62 -17.75 6.50
C PHE A 457 0.38 -17.20 5.77
N VAL A 458 -0.50 -16.50 6.47
CA VAL A 458 -1.74 -15.98 5.88
C VAL A 458 -1.78 -14.45 5.87
N VAL A 459 -1.53 -13.80 7.02
CA VAL A 459 -1.68 -12.34 7.13
C VAL A 459 -0.57 -11.61 6.39
N ILE A 460 0.68 -12.04 6.51
CA ILE A 460 1.81 -11.38 5.82
C ILE A 460 1.68 -11.45 4.30
N PRO A 461 1.41 -12.62 3.67
CA PRO A 461 1.15 -12.68 2.22
C PRO A 461 -0.05 -11.82 1.79
N THR A 462 -1.11 -11.77 2.60
CA THR A 462 -2.28 -10.94 2.32
C THR A 462 -1.93 -9.45 2.29
N ILE A 463 -1.15 -8.98 3.27
CA ILE A 463 -0.66 -7.60 3.34
C ILE A 463 0.23 -7.29 2.13
N PHE A 464 1.18 -8.18 1.83
CA PHE A 464 2.09 -8.02 0.69
C PHE A 464 1.32 -7.93 -0.63
N THR A 465 0.35 -8.82 -0.85
CA THR A 465 -0.47 -8.84 -2.07
C THR A 465 -1.30 -7.57 -2.21
N TYR A 466 -1.84 -7.05 -1.09
CA TYR A 466 -2.57 -5.78 -1.08
C TYR A 466 -1.67 -4.62 -1.53
N PHE A 467 -0.51 -4.45 -0.91
CA PHE A 467 0.41 -3.37 -1.28
C PHE A 467 0.97 -3.53 -2.70
N ALA A 468 1.30 -4.75 -3.13
CA ALA A 468 1.73 -5.01 -4.50
C ALA A 468 0.66 -4.62 -5.53
N SER A 469 -0.61 -4.80 -5.22
CA SER A 469 -1.72 -4.43 -6.11
C SER A 469 -1.83 -2.92 -6.36
N LEU A 470 -1.30 -2.09 -5.46
CA LEU A 470 -1.35 -0.62 -5.61
C LEU A 470 -0.45 -0.12 -6.75
N PHE A 471 0.63 -0.83 -7.07
CA PHE A 471 1.54 -0.43 -8.17
C PHE A 471 0.89 -0.46 -9.56
N PHE A 472 -0.22 -1.17 -9.73
CA PHE A 472 -0.93 -1.30 -11.00
C PHE A 472 -2.21 -0.47 -11.08
N LYS A 473 -2.37 0.53 -10.20
CA LYS A 473 -3.59 1.34 -10.08
C LYS A 473 -3.41 2.74 -10.62
N SER A 474 -4.54 3.39 -10.95
CA SER A 474 -4.56 4.81 -11.32
C SER A 474 -4.19 5.71 -10.15
N TRP A 475 -3.68 6.92 -10.42
CA TRP A 475 -3.34 7.91 -9.40
C TRP A 475 -4.50 8.25 -8.46
N ILE A 476 -5.73 8.27 -8.98
CA ILE A 476 -6.95 8.52 -8.18
C ILE A 476 -7.15 7.40 -7.17
N GLU A 477 -7.01 6.14 -7.59
CA GLU A 477 -7.16 4.99 -6.70
C GLU A 477 -6.08 4.96 -5.61
N ILE A 478 -4.84 5.31 -5.95
CA ILE A 478 -3.73 5.44 -4.99
C ILE A 478 -4.02 6.55 -3.97
N ALA A 479 -4.49 7.72 -4.43
CA ALA A 479 -4.82 8.84 -3.56
C ALA A 479 -5.94 8.51 -2.55
N VAL A 480 -7.00 7.84 -2.99
CA VAL A 480 -8.10 7.42 -2.08
C VAL A 480 -7.62 6.37 -1.09
N GLN A 481 -6.79 5.43 -1.50
CA GLN A 481 -6.18 4.45 -0.59
C GLN A 481 -5.29 5.13 0.45
N GLY A 482 -4.50 6.12 0.03
CA GLY A 482 -3.70 6.96 0.92
C GLY A 482 -4.56 7.69 1.96
N PHE A 483 -5.69 8.24 1.53
CA PHE A 483 -6.66 8.88 2.43
C PHE A 483 -7.24 7.91 3.47
N ILE A 484 -7.60 6.69 3.05
CA ILE A 484 -8.10 5.65 3.95
C ILE A 484 -7.01 5.24 4.96
N PHE A 485 -5.75 5.16 4.52
CA PHE A 485 -4.62 4.86 5.41
C PHE A 485 -4.39 5.97 6.44
N ILE A 486 -4.51 7.24 6.04
CA ILE A 486 -4.47 8.38 6.97
C ILE A 486 -5.61 8.28 7.99
N ALA A 487 -6.83 7.95 7.56
CA ALA A 487 -7.96 7.72 8.45
C ALA A 487 -7.69 6.59 9.45
N TYR A 488 -7.00 5.52 9.02
CA TYR A 488 -6.53 4.46 9.91
C TYR A 488 -5.52 4.97 10.95
N ILE A 489 -4.57 5.82 10.57
CA ILE A 489 -3.61 6.42 11.51
C ILE A 489 -4.35 7.26 12.55
N ILE A 490 -5.29 8.12 12.12
CA ILE A 490 -6.14 8.93 13.00
C ILE A 490 -6.93 8.03 13.96
N TYR A 491 -7.52 6.95 13.46
CA TYR A 491 -8.20 5.94 14.26
C TYR A 491 -7.26 5.33 15.31
N CYS A 492 -6.02 4.97 14.94
CA CYS A 492 -5.04 4.41 15.87
C CYS A 492 -4.64 5.37 16.99
N ILE A 493 -4.51 6.67 16.68
CA ILE A 493 -4.18 7.70 17.66
C ILE A 493 -5.33 7.85 18.66
N ASN A 494 -6.57 7.90 18.18
CA ASN A 494 -7.75 8.21 18.98
C ASN A 494 -8.41 6.98 19.64
N LEU A 495 -7.93 5.77 19.40
CA LEU A 495 -8.58 4.57 19.93
C LEU A 495 -8.21 4.26 21.38
N GLY A 496 -7.09 4.79 21.89
CA GLY A 496 -6.74 4.65 23.29
C GLY A 496 -7.66 5.50 24.17
N LYS A 497 -8.11 4.94 25.30
CA LYS A 497 -9.00 5.66 26.22
C LYS A 497 -8.60 5.46 27.68
N TYR A 498 -8.91 6.43 28.49
CA TYR A 498 -8.87 6.29 29.94
C TYR A 498 -10.00 5.39 30.45
N THR A 499 -9.71 4.62 31.49
CA THR A 499 -10.75 3.97 32.29
C THR A 499 -11.44 5.01 33.19
N ILE A 500 -12.51 4.66 33.90
CA ILE A 500 -13.13 5.54 34.88
C ILE A 500 -12.11 5.96 35.94
N LYS A 501 -11.35 4.98 36.50
CA LYS A 501 -10.26 5.23 37.45
C LYS A 501 -9.16 6.11 36.87
N GLY A 502 -8.83 5.89 35.59
CA GLY A 502 -7.84 6.69 34.86
C GLY A 502 -8.31 8.12 34.64
N SER A 503 -9.58 8.35 34.29
CA SER A 503 -10.15 9.68 34.13
C SER A 503 -10.09 10.48 35.42
N GLU A 504 -10.48 9.87 36.56
CA GLU A 504 -10.40 10.50 37.87
C GLU A 504 -8.97 10.85 38.29
N ALA A 505 -8.01 9.95 37.99
CA ALA A 505 -6.61 10.20 38.26
C ALA A 505 -6.05 11.34 37.40
N ILE A 506 -6.35 11.33 36.10
CA ILE A 506 -5.91 12.40 35.19
C ILE A 506 -6.54 13.75 35.55
N GLU A 507 -7.81 13.80 35.92
CA GLU A 507 -8.44 15.05 36.38
C GLU A 507 -7.70 15.68 37.58
N LYS A 508 -7.29 14.86 38.56
CA LYS A 508 -6.49 15.32 39.69
C LYS A 508 -5.07 15.71 39.30
N LEU A 509 -4.44 14.95 38.40
CA LEU A 509 -3.11 15.25 37.87
C LEU A 509 -3.11 16.55 37.05
N GLU A 510 -4.14 16.77 36.21
CA GLU A 510 -4.32 18.03 35.49
C GLU A 510 -4.54 19.22 36.45
N GLY A 511 -5.26 19.02 37.56
CA GLY A 511 -5.40 20.02 38.59
C GLY A 511 -4.07 20.36 39.29
N PHE A 512 -3.24 19.35 39.54
CA PHE A 512 -1.90 19.54 40.10
C PHE A 512 -0.96 20.20 39.07
N LYS A 513 -1.03 19.78 37.83
CA LYS A 513 -0.28 20.40 36.74
C LYS A 513 -0.67 21.87 36.55
N LEU A 514 -1.97 22.17 36.58
CA LEU A 514 -2.48 23.54 36.50
C LEU A 514 -1.85 24.44 37.56
N TYR A 515 -1.70 23.97 38.80
CA TYR A 515 -1.01 24.69 39.86
C TYR A 515 0.46 24.95 39.48
N LEU A 516 1.20 23.94 39.01
CA LEU A 516 2.60 24.09 38.64
C LEU A 516 2.79 25.02 37.42
N GLU A 517 1.82 25.12 36.52
CA GLU A 517 1.84 25.97 35.32
C GLU A 517 1.41 27.43 35.61
N THR A 518 0.65 27.68 36.66
CA THR A 518 0.02 28.99 36.84
C THR A 518 0.96 29.97 37.53
N ALA A 519 1.60 30.85 36.71
CA ALA A 519 2.47 31.91 37.20
C ALA A 519 1.73 33.16 37.76
N GLU A 520 0.40 33.26 37.59
CA GLU A 520 -0.39 34.44 37.94
C GLU A 520 -0.78 34.46 39.42
N LYS A 521 -0.05 35.27 40.25
CA LYS A 521 -0.36 35.51 41.67
C LYS A 521 -1.84 35.88 41.93
N ASN A 522 -2.46 36.65 41.05
CA ASN A 522 -3.84 37.14 41.27
C ASN A 522 -4.92 36.07 41.14
N LYS A 523 -4.73 35.07 40.26
CA LYS A 523 -5.66 33.92 40.15
C LYS A 523 -5.47 32.90 41.27
N MET A 524 -4.26 32.80 41.80
CA MET A 524 -3.90 31.86 42.87
C MET A 524 -4.30 32.39 44.25
N ASN A 525 -4.22 33.71 44.49
CA ASN A 525 -4.57 34.31 45.80
C ASN A 525 -6.01 34.00 46.24
N MET A 526 -6.93 33.70 45.35
CA MET A 526 -8.28 33.24 45.69
C MET A 526 -8.35 31.83 46.29
N LEU A 527 -7.28 31.03 46.17
CA LEU A 527 -7.24 29.61 46.54
C LEU A 527 -6.28 29.31 47.70
N ASN A 528 -5.67 30.34 48.33
CA ASN A 528 -4.66 30.22 49.40
C ASN A 528 -3.53 29.22 49.05
N PRO A 529 -2.72 29.47 48.02
CA PRO A 529 -1.61 28.62 47.68
C PRO A 529 -0.51 28.64 48.75
N PRO A 530 0.34 27.61 48.83
CA PRO A 530 1.56 27.64 49.62
C PRO A 530 2.46 28.84 49.26
N GLU A 531 3.16 29.41 50.25
CA GLU A 531 4.17 30.43 49.97
C GLU A 531 5.30 29.87 49.11
N LEU A 532 5.78 30.68 48.15
CA LEU A 532 6.89 30.32 47.31
C LEU A 532 8.20 30.40 48.12
N THR A 533 8.81 29.25 48.37
CA THR A 533 10.08 29.14 49.08
C THR A 533 11.05 28.25 48.26
N PRO A 534 12.38 28.36 48.48
CA PRO A 534 13.34 27.43 47.84
C PRO A 534 13.05 25.97 48.15
N GLU A 535 12.57 25.65 49.35
CA GLU A 535 12.22 24.27 49.73
C GLU A 535 11.00 23.78 48.96
N LEU A 536 9.99 24.61 48.73
CA LEU A 536 8.84 24.26 47.89
C LEU A 536 9.26 24.05 46.40
N PHE A 537 10.21 24.88 45.94
CA PHE A 537 10.80 24.68 44.60
C PHE A 537 11.39 23.30 44.48
N GLU A 538 12.25 22.89 45.43
CA GLU A 538 12.89 21.57 45.41
C GLU A 538 11.88 20.42 45.55
N GLU A 539 10.93 20.53 46.48
CA GLU A 539 9.91 19.50 46.72
C GLU A 539 9.11 19.18 45.47
N LEU A 540 8.75 20.22 44.69
CA LEU A 540 7.88 20.06 43.54
C LEU A 540 8.61 19.98 42.17
N LEU A 541 9.89 20.32 42.10
CA LEU A 541 10.67 20.24 40.89
C LEU A 541 10.63 18.85 40.20
N PRO A 542 10.78 17.72 40.91
CA PRO A 542 10.67 16.40 40.28
C PRO A 542 9.30 16.14 39.68
N TYR A 543 8.24 16.64 40.26
CA TYR A 543 6.88 16.53 39.73
C TYR A 543 6.69 17.41 38.49
N ALA A 544 7.24 18.64 38.52
CA ALA A 544 7.23 19.51 37.36
C ALA A 544 7.96 18.88 36.15
N ILE A 545 9.09 18.22 36.40
CA ILE A 545 9.83 17.45 35.38
C ILE A 545 8.95 16.28 34.83
N ALA A 546 8.33 15.49 35.72
CA ALA A 546 7.51 14.36 35.37
C ALA A 546 6.25 14.74 34.55
N LEU A 547 5.70 15.94 34.80
CA LEU A 547 4.52 16.50 34.12
C LEU A 547 4.87 17.39 32.91
N ASN A 548 6.15 17.55 32.56
CA ASN A 548 6.64 18.39 31.47
C ASN A 548 6.32 19.89 31.63
N VAL A 549 6.39 20.42 32.85
CA VAL A 549 6.14 21.83 33.21
C VAL A 549 7.31 22.47 33.97
N ASP A 550 8.44 21.78 33.96
CA ASP A 550 9.68 22.16 34.62
C ASP A 550 10.20 23.56 34.22
N VAL A 551 10.01 23.96 32.97
CA VAL A 551 10.41 25.28 32.44
C VAL A 551 9.58 26.37 33.10
N VAL A 552 8.26 26.21 33.12
CA VAL A 552 7.34 27.21 33.69
C VAL A 552 7.52 27.28 35.20
N TRP A 553 7.68 26.13 35.84
CA TRP A 553 7.95 26.04 37.28
C TRP A 553 9.26 26.74 37.63
N GLY A 554 10.35 26.50 36.91
CA GLY A 554 11.62 27.17 37.13
C GLY A 554 11.54 28.70 37.03
N LYS A 555 10.85 29.21 36.01
CA LYS A 555 10.67 30.65 35.79
C LYS A 555 9.92 31.33 36.93
N GLN A 556 8.98 30.67 37.61
CA GLN A 556 8.25 31.23 38.75
C GLN A 556 9.16 31.53 39.95
N PHE A 557 10.25 30.78 40.09
CA PHE A 557 11.18 30.89 41.21
C PHE A 557 12.46 31.63 40.86
N GLU A 558 12.70 32.00 39.60
CA GLU A 558 13.96 32.59 39.14
C GLU A 558 14.39 33.79 40.03
N THR A 559 13.54 34.80 40.19
CA THR A 559 13.82 35.97 41.02
C THR A 559 14.00 35.63 42.51
N LEU A 560 13.23 34.70 43.03
CA LEU A 560 13.32 34.26 44.42
C LEU A 560 14.65 33.56 44.70
N LEU A 561 15.04 32.62 43.84
CA LEU A 561 16.28 31.86 43.96
C LEU A 561 17.52 32.76 43.84
N GLU A 562 17.45 33.76 42.97
CA GLU A 562 18.53 34.78 42.83
C GLU A 562 18.63 35.64 44.06
N THR A 563 17.50 36.18 44.58
CA THR A 563 17.48 37.05 45.76
C THR A 563 17.94 36.31 47.02
N ALA A 564 17.53 35.04 47.15
CA ALA A 564 17.96 34.19 48.27
C ALA A 564 19.40 33.70 48.15
N LYS A 565 20.12 33.96 47.05
CA LYS A 565 21.43 33.38 46.74
C LYS A 565 21.44 31.87 46.96
N TYR A 566 20.34 31.25 46.54
CA TYR A 566 20.08 29.83 46.78
C TYR A 566 21.10 28.95 46.08
N ASN A 567 21.70 28.00 46.79
CA ASN A 567 22.63 27.00 46.31
C ASN A 567 22.20 25.61 46.74
N PRO A 568 21.71 24.76 45.82
CA PRO A 568 21.15 23.45 46.18
C PRO A 568 22.22 22.49 46.71
N GLU A 569 21.92 21.77 47.80
CA GLU A 569 22.84 20.76 48.33
C GLU A 569 22.96 19.54 47.41
N TRP A 570 21.88 19.23 46.70
CA TRP A 570 21.78 18.05 45.82
C TRP A 570 22.49 18.21 44.46
N TYR A 571 22.89 19.44 44.11
CA TYR A 571 23.58 19.74 42.86
C TYR A 571 24.84 20.55 43.08
N SER A 572 25.85 20.35 42.26
CA SER A 572 27.08 21.16 42.23
C SER A 572 27.60 21.31 40.80
N GLY A 573 27.89 22.52 40.42
CA GLY A 573 28.37 22.84 39.07
C GLY A 573 28.02 24.25 38.65
N ASP A 574 27.52 24.39 37.43
CA ASP A 574 27.01 25.66 36.90
C ASP A 574 25.57 25.92 37.36
N ASP A 575 25.08 27.11 37.09
CA ASP A 575 23.69 27.52 37.43
C ASP A 575 22.61 26.82 36.56
N SER A 576 22.93 25.69 35.90
CA SER A 576 21.97 25.03 35.01
C SER A 576 20.73 24.50 35.72
N TYR A 577 20.75 24.31 37.04
CA TYR A 577 19.55 24.00 37.83
C TYR A 577 18.48 25.10 37.80
N LYS A 578 18.87 26.37 37.54
CA LYS A 578 17.95 27.50 37.37
C LYS A 578 17.21 27.45 36.02
N THR A 579 17.73 26.69 35.07
CA THR A 579 17.09 26.36 33.76
C THR A 579 16.81 24.88 33.66
N PRO A 580 15.78 24.36 34.35
CA PRO A 580 15.55 22.92 34.51
C PRO A 580 15.48 22.16 33.21
N GLU A 581 14.89 22.73 32.15
CA GLU A 581 14.76 22.08 30.84
C GLU A 581 16.14 21.69 30.25
N ARG A 582 17.10 22.64 30.21
CA ARG A 582 18.44 22.37 29.66
C ARG A 582 19.23 21.41 30.53
N PHE A 583 19.09 21.53 31.85
CA PHE A 583 19.71 20.63 32.80
C PHE A 583 19.21 19.19 32.60
N ILE A 584 17.89 19.00 32.59
CA ILE A 584 17.24 17.70 32.44
C ILE A 584 17.53 17.08 31.08
N SER A 585 17.50 17.87 29.98
CA SER A 585 17.83 17.39 28.64
C SER A 585 19.29 16.89 28.59
N ASN A 586 20.24 17.71 29.02
CA ASN A 586 21.66 17.36 28.93
C ASN A 586 22.03 16.17 29.84
N LEU A 587 21.51 16.13 31.06
CA LEU A 587 21.73 15.02 31.96
C LEU A 587 21.01 13.75 31.48
N GLY A 588 19.79 13.89 30.96
CA GLY A 588 18.99 12.80 30.39
C GLY A 588 19.68 12.16 29.20
N ASP A 589 20.24 12.94 28.29
CA ASP A 589 21.02 12.46 27.14
C ASP A 589 22.29 11.71 27.60
N ALA A 590 23.00 12.25 28.59
CA ALA A 590 24.18 11.61 29.15
C ALA A 590 23.86 10.27 29.83
N VAL A 591 22.79 10.23 30.63
CA VAL A 591 22.30 9.01 31.30
C VAL A 591 21.74 8.01 30.28
N GLY A 592 21.01 8.49 29.27
CA GLY A 592 20.54 7.67 28.15
C GLY A 592 21.68 6.98 27.40
N ALA A 593 22.71 7.74 27.04
CA ALA A 593 23.92 7.22 26.40
C ALA A 593 24.71 6.25 27.28
N SER A 594 24.70 6.45 28.61
CA SER A 594 25.42 5.59 29.56
C SER A 594 24.77 4.20 29.75
N ARG A 595 23.53 4.01 29.32
CA ARG A 595 22.78 2.73 29.40
C ARG A 595 23.02 1.82 28.19
N VAL A 596 23.69 2.30 27.16
CA VAL A 596 23.99 1.54 25.94
C VAL A 596 25.26 0.72 26.13
N ASP A 597 25.20 -0.57 25.84
CA ASP A 597 26.36 -1.46 25.88
C ASP A 597 27.46 -0.96 24.93
N PRO A 598 28.68 -0.69 25.43
CA PRO A 598 29.79 -0.23 24.60
C PRO A 598 30.40 -1.34 23.73
N THR A 599 30.11 -2.62 24.02
CA THR A 599 30.63 -3.73 23.21
C THR A 599 29.93 -3.73 21.86
N PRO A 600 30.69 -3.67 20.72
CA PRO A 600 30.07 -3.88 19.43
C PRO A 600 29.47 -5.29 19.41
N SER A 601 28.19 -5.41 19.07
CA SER A 601 27.60 -6.71 18.82
C SER A 601 28.46 -7.42 17.77
N ARG A 602 29.19 -8.47 18.18
CA ARG A 602 29.82 -9.39 17.24
C ARG A 602 28.66 -10.00 16.43
N SER A 603 28.41 -9.44 15.26
CA SER A 603 27.58 -10.11 14.27
C SER A 603 28.28 -11.41 13.96
N SER A 604 27.74 -12.52 14.43
CA SER A 604 28.00 -13.82 13.82
C SER A 604 27.64 -13.66 12.35
N SER A 605 28.66 -13.70 11.50
CA SER A 605 28.51 -13.72 10.05
C SER A 605 27.75 -15.00 9.69
N SER A 606 26.45 -14.86 9.51
CA SER A 606 25.65 -15.70 8.63
C SER A 606 25.12 -14.76 7.56
N ASP A 607 25.57 -14.97 6.34
CA ASP A 607 25.09 -14.29 5.14
C ASP A 607 23.56 -14.23 5.10
N GLY A 608 23.02 -13.02 5.11
CA GLY A 608 21.59 -12.79 5.01
C GLY A 608 21.32 -11.28 5.02
N SER A 609 21.28 -10.69 3.83
CA SER A 609 20.88 -9.33 3.55
C SER A 609 19.56 -8.99 4.25
N SER A 610 19.58 -8.09 5.24
CA SER A 610 18.39 -7.38 5.70
C SER A 610 18.76 -5.97 6.16
N GLY A 611 18.18 -5.00 5.46
CA GLY A 611 18.41 -3.57 5.67
C GLY A 611 17.99 -3.10 7.06
N SER A 612 18.91 -2.45 7.72
CA SER A 612 18.70 -1.74 8.98
C SER A 612 17.93 -0.44 8.73
N TRP A 613 16.76 -0.31 9.32
CA TRP A 613 16.05 0.96 9.45
C TRP A 613 16.62 1.73 10.64
N ASN A 614 17.50 2.69 10.35
CA ASN A 614 17.90 3.68 11.33
C ASN A 614 16.81 4.75 11.45
N SER A 615 16.19 4.84 12.62
CA SER A 615 15.36 5.97 12.98
C SER A 615 16.25 7.19 13.25
N GLY A 616 16.38 8.04 12.23
CA GLY A 616 17.04 9.34 12.36
C GLY A 616 16.14 10.32 13.09
N SER A 617 16.59 10.79 14.26
CA SER A 617 16.08 11.96 14.94
C SER A 617 16.45 13.19 14.13
N SER A 618 15.48 13.95 13.65
CA SER A 618 15.64 15.22 12.96
C SER A 618 16.07 16.32 13.94
N GLY A 619 17.31 16.76 13.85
CA GLY A 619 17.75 18.04 14.38
C GLY A 619 17.67 19.09 13.29
N GLY A 620 16.81 20.09 13.44
CA GLY A 620 16.73 21.25 12.57
C GLY A 620 17.93 22.19 12.76
N GLY A 621 18.42 22.77 11.68
CA GLY A 621 19.40 23.84 11.67
C GLY A 621 19.21 24.68 10.41
N SER A 622 18.82 25.92 10.61
CA SER A 622 18.50 26.94 9.61
C SER A 622 19.75 27.68 9.09
N SER A 623 19.47 28.42 7.99
CA SER A 623 20.18 29.60 7.43
C SER A 623 21.33 29.29 6.46
N GLY A 624 21.45 29.97 5.39
CA GLY A 624 21.00 31.18 4.79
C GLY A 624 21.96 31.59 3.67
N GLY A 625 21.44 32.21 2.64
CA GLY A 625 22.06 33.25 1.87
C GLY A 625 23.16 32.92 0.84
N GLY A 626 22.87 33.20 -0.41
CA GLY A 626 23.76 33.42 -1.54
C GLY A 626 23.00 33.24 -2.83
#